data_31e286ab8e1d7792d7f0f06ba79a186c
#
_entry.id   31e286ab8e1d7792d7f0f06ba79a186c
#
_cell.length_a   1.000
_cell.length_b   1.000
_cell.length_c   1.000
_cell.angle_alpha   90.00
_cell.angle_beta   90.00
_cell.angle_gamma   90.00
#
_symmetry.space_group_name_H-M   'P 1'
#
loop_
_entity.id
_entity.type
_entity.pdbx_description
1 polymer ?
#
loop_
_entity_poly.entity_id
_entity_poly.type
_entity_poly.pdbx_seq_one_letter_code
_entity_poly.pdbx_strand_id
1 'polypeptide(L)'
;MPPLSPSAPPPGEPQLTARQAERRRRILRAATALAVRGGYEAVQMREVAESAQVALGTLYRYFPSKVHLLVAVMLEQLQGLHEHIRRHPPTDREPAPRVADTLTRAFHALQREPLLAEAMVRALSFADRSVGAEVDRVSAATGQLILDAIGQCGPPTESQRAAVRVIEHTWHSALVSWLSGRSSIAEVRADLHTAARLLTLP
;
A
#
# COMPACT_ATOMS: atom_id res chain seq x y z
N MET A 1 -21.35 -8.35 -42.71
CA MET A 1 -21.15 -8.35 -41.25
C MET A 1 -20.86 -6.91 -40.83
N PRO A 2 -21.66 -6.29 -39.96
CA PRO A 2 -21.34 -4.97 -39.43
C PRO A 2 -20.20 -5.08 -38.42
N PRO A 3 -19.36 -4.04 -38.27
CA PRO A 3 -18.25 -4.04 -37.33
C PRO A 3 -18.76 -3.99 -35.87
N LEU A 4 -18.16 -4.80 -35.00
CA LEU A 4 -18.44 -4.82 -33.56
C LEU A 4 -18.05 -3.48 -32.97
N SER A 5 -19.01 -2.76 -32.39
CA SER A 5 -18.78 -1.56 -31.62
C SER A 5 -17.87 -1.88 -30.43
N PRO A 6 -16.90 -1.01 -30.09
CA PRO A 6 -16.07 -1.21 -28.92
C PRO A 6 -16.94 -1.20 -27.65
N SER A 7 -16.81 -2.25 -26.85
CA SER A 7 -17.45 -2.40 -25.55
C SER A 7 -17.12 -1.20 -24.65
N ALA A 8 -18.14 -0.58 -24.07
CA ALA A 8 -17.96 0.51 -23.12
C ALA A 8 -17.15 0.03 -21.89
N PRO A 9 -16.23 0.86 -21.36
CA PRO A 9 -15.52 0.51 -20.16
C PRO A 9 -16.48 0.33 -18.97
N PRO A 10 -16.16 -0.53 -17.98
CA PRO A 10 -17.01 -0.73 -16.80
C PRO A 10 -17.24 0.59 -16.06
N PRO A 11 -18.36 0.75 -15.32
CA PRO A 11 -18.66 1.97 -14.58
C PRO A 11 -17.55 2.25 -13.56
N GLY A 12 -16.68 3.20 -13.92
CA GLY A 12 -15.59 3.66 -13.06
C GLY A 12 -16.14 4.38 -11.83
N GLU A 13 -15.38 4.33 -10.74
CA GLU A 13 -15.60 5.19 -9.57
C GLU A 13 -15.87 6.63 -10.05
N PRO A 14 -16.78 7.38 -9.41
CA PRO A 14 -17.06 8.77 -9.81
C PRO A 14 -15.76 9.57 -9.80
N GLN A 15 -15.33 10.00 -10.98
CA GLN A 15 -14.10 10.76 -11.13
C GLN A 15 -14.22 12.05 -10.31
N LEU A 16 -13.37 12.19 -9.32
CA LEU A 16 -13.30 13.40 -8.50
C LEU A 16 -12.98 14.60 -9.41
N THR A 17 -13.70 15.71 -9.22
CA THR A 17 -13.32 16.97 -9.87
C THR A 17 -11.90 17.38 -9.42
N ALA A 18 -11.20 18.19 -10.20
CA ALA A 18 -9.86 18.66 -9.87
C ALA A 18 -9.79 19.29 -8.45
N ARG A 19 -10.84 20.04 -8.07
CA ARG A 19 -10.96 20.63 -6.72
C ARG A 19 -11.14 19.57 -5.63
N GLN A 20 -11.91 18.51 -5.91
CA GLN A 20 -12.09 17.41 -4.96
C GLN A 20 -10.81 16.59 -4.81
N ALA A 21 -10.11 16.31 -5.89
CA ALA A 21 -8.83 15.60 -5.89
C ALA A 21 -7.77 16.40 -5.08
N GLU A 22 -7.67 17.72 -5.28
CA GLU A 22 -6.74 18.55 -4.53
C GLU A 22 -7.08 18.60 -3.03
N ARG A 23 -8.37 18.68 -2.69
CA ARG A 23 -8.82 18.62 -1.30
C ARG A 23 -8.48 17.28 -0.65
N ARG A 24 -8.72 16.18 -1.35
CA ARG A 24 -8.34 14.84 -0.89
C ARG A 24 -6.83 14.74 -0.63
N ARG A 25 -5.99 15.25 -1.54
CA ARG A 25 -4.53 15.28 -1.36
C ARG A 25 -4.10 16.10 -0.15
N ARG A 26 -4.72 17.27 0.10
CA ARG A 26 -4.41 18.07 1.31
C ARG A 26 -4.75 17.30 2.59
N ILE A 27 -5.87 16.60 2.64
CA ILE A 27 -6.26 15.78 3.78
C ILE A 27 -5.24 14.67 4.02
N LEU A 28 -4.83 13.94 2.98
CA LEU A 28 -3.83 12.86 3.10
C LEU A 28 -2.49 13.40 3.56
N ARG A 29 -2.01 14.53 3.02
CA ARG A 29 -0.75 15.17 3.48
C ARG A 29 -0.82 15.58 4.95
N ALA A 30 -1.93 16.14 5.41
CA ALA A 30 -2.13 16.50 6.82
C ALA A 30 -2.08 15.26 7.73
N ALA A 31 -2.78 14.19 7.35
CA ALA A 31 -2.77 12.93 8.09
C ALA A 31 -1.37 12.30 8.14
N THR A 32 -0.66 12.27 7.01
CA THR A 32 0.74 11.79 6.94
C THR A 32 1.65 12.59 7.87
N ALA A 33 1.57 13.92 7.86
CA ALA A 33 2.40 14.77 8.72
C ALA A 33 2.12 14.55 10.21
N LEU A 34 0.87 14.30 10.60
CA LEU A 34 0.50 13.96 11.98
C LEU A 34 1.02 12.57 12.36
N ALA A 35 0.88 11.58 11.47
CA ALA A 35 1.37 10.22 11.69
C ALA A 35 2.90 10.16 11.82
N VAL A 36 3.64 10.91 11.01
CA VAL A 36 5.11 11.03 11.11
C VAL A 36 5.54 11.57 12.47
N ARG A 37 4.80 12.53 13.03
CA ARG A 37 5.15 13.17 14.31
C ARG A 37 4.83 12.32 15.54
N GLY A 38 3.72 11.56 15.53
CA GLY A 38 3.27 10.89 16.74
C GLY A 38 2.46 9.61 16.52
N GLY A 39 2.67 8.93 15.39
CA GLY A 39 2.08 7.63 15.09
C GLY A 39 0.54 7.66 14.99
N TYR A 40 -0.04 6.50 15.20
CA TYR A 40 -1.49 6.31 15.10
C TYR A 40 -2.28 7.25 16.02
N GLU A 41 -1.84 7.46 17.25
CA GLU A 41 -2.58 8.23 18.25
C GLU A 41 -2.61 9.74 17.92
N ALA A 42 -1.57 10.27 17.29
CA ALA A 42 -1.50 11.67 16.90
C ALA A 42 -2.46 12.01 15.73
N VAL A 43 -2.93 11.02 14.98
CA VAL A 43 -3.89 11.27 13.90
C VAL A 43 -5.29 11.40 14.48
N GLN A 44 -5.68 12.63 14.85
CA GLN A 44 -7.04 12.95 15.29
C GLN A 44 -7.82 13.63 14.16
N MET A 45 -9.04 13.16 13.88
CA MET A 45 -9.84 13.65 12.74
C MET A 45 -10.05 15.18 12.76
N ARG A 46 -10.20 15.77 13.94
CA ARG A 46 -10.34 17.24 14.10
C ARG A 46 -9.04 17.95 13.70
N GLU A 47 -7.90 17.50 14.20
CA GLU A 47 -6.58 18.08 13.89
C GLU A 47 -6.22 17.91 12.39
N VAL A 48 -6.57 16.78 11.79
CA VAL A 48 -6.45 16.58 10.35
C VAL A 48 -7.28 17.59 9.57
N ALA A 49 -8.55 17.83 9.98
CA ALA A 49 -9.42 18.78 9.30
C ALA A 49 -8.87 20.22 9.40
N GLU A 50 -8.40 20.62 10.58
CA GLU A 50 -7.78 21.92 10.83
C GLU A 50 -6.51 22.09 9.99
N SER A 51 -5.59 21.12 10.03
CA SER A 51 -4.34 21.15 9.27
C SER A 51 -4.56 21.14 7.75
N ALA A 52 -5.57 20.41 7.27
CA ALA A 52 -5.96 20.38 5.85
C ALA A 52 -6.80 21.59 5.43
N GLN A 53 -7.18 22.48 6.34
CA GLN A 53 -8.07 23.62 6.11
C GLN A 53 -9.40 23.19 5.46
N VAL A 54 -10.05 22.19 6.04
CA VAL A 54 -11.37 21.71 5.63
C VAL A 54 -12.32 21.64 6.81
N ALA A 55 -13.63 21.80 6.57
CA ALA A 55 -14.61 21.53 7.62
C ALA A 55 -14.60 20.05 8.02
N LEU A 56 -14.76 19.75 9.30
CA LEU A 56 -14.75 18.38 9.82
C LEU A 56 -15.78 17.47 9.12
N GLY A 57 -16.99 17.99 8.84
CA GLY A 57 -18.01 17.26 8.07
C GLY A 57 -17.57 16.96 6.61
N THR A 58 -16.73 17.84 6.04
CA THR A 58 -16.13 17.56 4.73
C THR A 58 -15.11 16.43 4.82
N LEU A 59 -14.27 16.40 5.86
CA LEU A 59 -13.33 15.30 6.08
C LEU A 59 -14.06 13.96 6.19
N TYR A 60 -15.10 13.87 7.03
CA TYR A 60 -15.86 12.63 7.20
C TYR A 60 -16.57 12.15 5.93
N ARG A 61 -16.89 13.05 5.00
CA ARG A 61 -17.42 12.65 3.68
C ARG A 61 -16.39 11.99 2.79
N TYR A 62 -15.08 12.33 2.91
CA TYR A 62 -13.98 11.67 2.18
C TYR A 62 -13.51 10.40 2.89
N PHE A 63 -13.45 10.44 4.22
CA PHE A 63 -12.90 9.39 5.05
C PHE A 63 -13.79 9.22 6.29
N PRO A 64 -14.69 8.23 6.29
CA PRO A 64 -15.68 8.05 7.36
C PRO A 64 -15.06 7.79 8.74
N SER A 65 -13.83 7.29 8.80
CA SER A 65 -13.10 7.07 10.05
C SER A 65 -11.60 7.29 9.87
N LYS A 66 -10.88 7.32 10.99
CA LYS A 66 -9.42 7.35 11.05
C LYS A 66 -8.80 6.15 10.33
N VAL A 67 -9.43 4.98 10.42
CA VAL A 67 -8.96 3.77 9.73
C VAL A 67 -9.04 3.95 8.21
N HIS A 68 -10.19 4.41 7.67
CA HIS A 68 -10.31 4.74 6.23
C HIS A 68 -9.24 5.74 5.78
N LEU A 69 -8.99 6.76 6.58
CA LEU A 69 -7.99 7.79 6.27
C LEU A 69 -6.59 7.21 6.20
N LEU A 70 -6.17 6.43 7.21
CA LEU A 70 -4.82 5.87 7.28
C LEU A 70 -4.58 4.74 6.27
N VAL A 71 -5.60 3.94 5.95
CA VAL A 71 -5.54 2.97 4.84
C VAL A 71 -5.37 3.69 3.50
N ALA A 72 -6.05 4.84 3.31
CA ALA A 72 -5.85 5.66 2.12
C ALA A 72 -4.45 6.32 2.07
N VAL A 73 -3.88 6.72 3.21
CA VAL A 73 -2.47 7.16 3.31
C VAL A 73 -1.53 6.02 2.89
N MET A 74 -1.76 4.80 3.39
CA MET A 74 -0.95 3.63 2.99
C MET A 74 -0.99 3.39 1.49
N LEU A 75 -2.16 3.49 0.87
CA LEU A 75 -2.29 3.33 -0.59
C LEU A 75 -1.50 4.41 -1.34
N GLU A 76 -1.52 5.67 -0.88
CA GLU A 76 -0.74 6.76 -1.49
C GLU A 76 0.77 6.51 -1.36
N GLN A 77 1.24 6.03 -0.19
CA GLN A 77 2.65 5.66 0.01
C GLN A 77 3.07 4.51 -0.91
N LEU A 78 2.24 3.48 -1.06
CA LEU A 78 2.50 2.35 -1.97
C LEU A 78 2.56 2.81 -3.43
N GLN A 79 1.68 3.70 -3.86
CA GLN A 79 1.70 4.27 -5.22
C GLN A 79 2.99 5.07 -5.48
N GLY A 80 3.41 5.88 -4.51
CA GLY A 80 4.67 6.62 -4.59
C GLY A 80 5.89 5.70 -4.66
N LEU A 81 5.90 4.65 -3.87
CA LEU A 81 6.95 3.62 -3.88
C LEU A 81 6.98 2.89 -5.22
N HIS A 82 5.83 2.47 -5.73
CA HIS A 82 5.71 1.77 -7.01
C HIS A 82 6.27 2.63 -8.16
N GLU A 83 5.91 3.91 -8.21
CA GLU A 83 6.43 4.84 -9.21
C GLU A 83 7.95 5.03 -9.06
N HIS A 84 8.48 5.08 -7.84
CA HIS A 84 9.92 5.14 -7.59
C HIS A 84 10.64 3.89 -8.11
N ILE A 85 10.12 2.69 -7.82
CA ILE A 85 10.69 1.42 -8.27
C ILE A 85 10.62 1.29 -9.80
N ARG A 86 9.53 1.74 -10.43
CA ARG A 86 9.43 1.77 -11.90
C ARG A 86 10.51 2.62 -12.56
N ARG A 87 10.90 3.74 -11.93
CA ARG A 87 12.00 4.59 -12.43
C ARG A 87 13.39 3.98 -12.17
N HIS A 88 13.50 3.16 -11.13
CA HIS A 88 14.74 2.54 -10.70
C HIS A 88 14.52 1.03 -10.50
N PRO A 89 14.27 0.27 -11.58
CA PRO A 89 13.89 -1.14 -11.47
C PRO A 89 15.04 -1.97 -10.88
N PRO A 90 14.73 -3.09 -10.22
CA PRO A 90 15.73 -4.07 -9.83
C PRO A 90 16.54 -4.54 -11.04
N THR A 91 17.85 -4.70 -10.88
CA THR A 91 18.78 -5.03 -11.98
C THR A 91 19.03 -6.52 -12.15
N ASP A 92 18.60 -7.32 -11.20
CA ASP A 92 18.79 -8.78 -11.25
C ASP A 92 17.98 -9.39 -12.40
N ARG A 93 18.46 -10.53 -12.94
CA ARG A 93 17.79 -11.23 -14.03
C ARG A 93 16.70 -12.18 -13.53
N GLU A 94 16.93 -12.75 -12.36
CA GLU A 94 16.02 -13.75 -11.77
C GLU A 94 14.86 -13.09 -11.02
N PRO A 95 13.64 -13.65 -11.11
CA PRO A 95 12.45 -13.08 -10.44
C PRO A 95 12.60 -13.00 -8.91
N ALA A 96 13.10 -14.04 -8.26
CA ALA A 96 13.18 -14.08 -6.80
C ALA A 96 14.09 -12.98 -6.20
N PRO A 97 15.34 -12.77 -6.68
CA PRO A 97 16.15 -11.63 -6.25
C PRO A 97 15.51 -10.27 -6.53
N ARG A 98 14.81 -10.10 -7.65
CA ARG A 98 14.11 -8.85 -7.99
C ARG A 98 12.99 -8.56 -7.01
N VAL A 99 12.19 -9.56 -6.65
CA VAL A 99 11.13 -9.42 -5.63
C VAL A 99 11.76 -9.15 -4.27
N ALA A 100 12.81 -9.86 -3.88
CA ALA A 100 13.51 -9.63 -2.62
C ALA A 100 14.06 -8.19 -2.52
N ASP A 101 14.67 -7.65 -3.58
CA ASP A 101 15.15 -6.27 -3.65
C ASP A 101 13.98 -5.27 -3.53
N THR A 102 12.89 -5.51 -4.25
CA THR A 102 11.68 -4.69 -4.20
C THR A 102 11.10 -4.61 -2.77
N LEU A 103 10.93 -5.76 -2.11
CA LEU A 103 10.44 -5.82 -0.73
C LEU A 103 11.43 -5.19 0.26
N THR A 104 12.71 -5.36 0.04
CA THR A 104 13.76 -4.72 0.87
C THR A 104 13.71 -3.21 0.74
N ARG A 105 13.53 -2.65 -0.46
CA ARG A 105 13.35 -1.20 -0.67
C ARG A 105 12.07 -0.68 -0.03
N ALA A 106 10.97 -1.44 -0.13
CA ALA A 106 9.72 -1.12 0.55
C ALA A 106 9.92 -1.06 2.07
N PHE A 107 10.62 -2.04 2.64
CA PHE A 107 10.93 -2.09 4.05
C PHE A 107 11.82 -0.91 4.49
N HIS A 108 12.85 -0.58 3.71
CA HIS A 108 13.69 0.59 3.97
C HIS A 108 12.90 1.92 3.95
N ALA A 109 11.90 2.03 3.08
CA ALA A 109 11.04 3.22 3.05
C ALA A 109 10.25 3.36 4.36
N LEU A 110 9.71 2.25 4.89
CA LEU A 110 8.99 2.23 6.17
C LEU A 110 9.91 2.51 7.37
N GLN A 111 11.17 2.06 7.32
CA GLN A 111 12.15 2.31 8.37
C GLN A 111 12.53 3.79 8.52
N ARG A 112 12.40 4.60 7.47
CA ARG A 112 12.68 6.04 7.53
C ARG A 112 11.67 6.80 8.38
N GLU A 113 10.42 6.32 8.41
CA GLU A 113 9.30 6.94 9.12
C GLU A 113 8.55 5.87 9.94
N PRO A 114 9.18 5.36 11.03
CA PRO A 114 8.63 4.21 11.77
C PRO A 114 7.30 4.50 12.45
N LEU A 115 7.03 5.73 12.86
CA LEU A 115 5.74 6.13 13.42
C LEU A 115 4.64 6.16 12.36
N LEU A 116 4.94 6.60 11.14
CA LEU A 116 4.02 6.51 10.02
C LEU A 116 3.74 5.04 9.66
N ALA A 117 4.77 4.21 9.62
CA ALA A 117 4.63 2.77 9.36
C ALA A 117 3.74 2.11 10.42
N GLU A 118 3.95 2.42 11.71
CA GLU A 118 3.11 1.94 12.81
C GLU A 118 1.65 2.37 12.62
N ALA A 119 1.40 3.64 12.31
CA ALA A 119 0.06 4.16 12.11
C ALA A 119 -0.68 3.45 10.96
N MET A 120 -0.01 3.20 9.85
CA MET A 120 -0.58 2.52 8.69
C MET A 120 -0.86 1.03 8.97
N VAL A 121 0.11 0.31 9.53
CA VAL A 121 -0.02 -1.13 9.83
C VAL A 121 -1.09 -1.35 10.91
N ARG A 122 -1.13 -0.50 11.93
CA ARG A 122 -2.15 -0.56 12.97
C ARG A 122 -3.55 -0.28 12.41
N ALA A 123 -3.70 0.70 11.51
CA ALA A 123 -4.97 0.96 10.84
C ALA A 123 -5.44 -0.24 10.03
N LEU A 124 -4.53 -0.90 9.30
CA LEU A 124 -4.84 -2.12 8.55
C LEU A 124 -5.28 -3.27 9.48
N SER A 125 -4.65 -3.40 10.66
CA SER A 125 -5.02 -4.42 11.66
C SER A 125 -6.38 -4.15 12.33
N PHE A 126 -6.83 -2.90 12.36
CA PHE A 126 -8.15 -2.50 12.87
C PHE A 126 -9.23 -2.39 11.79
N ALA A 127 -8.87 -2.68 10.54
CA ALA A 127 -9.81 -2.62 9.43
C ALA A 127 -10.90 -3.68 9.61
N ASP A 128 -12.14 -3.24 9.61
CA ASP A 128 -13.32 -4.09 9.58
C ASP A 128 -13.95 -4.13 8.17
N ARG A 129 -15.12 -4.74 8.05
CA ARG A 129 -15.82 -4.87 6.77
C ARG A 129 -16.16 -3.54 6.12
N SER A 130 -16.29 -2.44 6.88
CA SER A 130 -16.62 -1.12 6.34
C SER A 130 -15.47 -0.52 5.53
N VAL A 131 -14.23 -0.98 5.76
CA VAL A 131 -13.00 -0.55 5.08
C VAL A 131 -12.52 -1.58 4.05
N GLY A 132 -13.28 -2.65 3.83
CA GLY A 132 -12.86 -3.79 3.00
C GLY A 132 -12.40 -3.38 1.60
N ALA A 133 -13.15 -2.52 0.91
CA ALA A 133 -12.80 -2.06 -0.42
C ALA A 133 -11.46 -1.28 -0.47
N GLU A 134 -11.14 -0.52 0.57
CA GLU A 134 -9.85 0.18 0.71
C GLU A 134 -8.71 -0.79 0.96
N VAL A 135 -8.93 -1.80 1.82
CA VAL A 135 -7.96 -2.87 2.10
C VAL A 135 -7.68 -3.68 0.83
N ASP A 136 -8.73 -4.04 0.07
CA ASP A 136 -8.58 -4.74 -1.20
C ASP A 136 -7.71 -3.95 -2.20
N ARG A 137 -7.85 -2.61 -2.22
CA ARG A 137 -6.99 -1.75 -3.06
C ARG A 137 -5.53 -1.75 -2.60
N VAL A 138 -5.29 -1.77 -1.29
CA VAL A 138 -3.93 -1.88 -0.72
C VAL A 138 -3.32 -3.23 -1.10
N SER A 139 -4.05 -4.32 -0.93
CA SER A 139 -3.61 -5.68 -1.33
C SER A 139 -3.33 -5.74 -2.83
N ALA A 140 -4.25 -5.25 -3.67
CA ALA A 140 -4.05 -5.21 -5.11
C ALA A 140 -2.80 -4.39 -5.52
N ALA A 141 -2.55 -3.24 -4.86
CA ALA A 141 -1.37 -2.42 -5.12
C ALA A 141 -0.07 -3.12 -4.69
N THR A 142 -0.08 -3.82 -3.55
CA THR A 142 1.06 -4.60 -3.06
C THR A 142 1.33 -5.79 -3.98
N GLY A 143 0.29 -6.53 -4.36
CA GLY A 143 0.40 -7.64 -5.30
C GLY A 143 0.92 -7.20 -6.66
N GLN A 144 0.44 -6.06 -7.19
CA GLN A 144 0.93 -5.52 -8.45
C GLN A 144 2.43 -5.12 -8.37
N LEU A 145 2.87 -4.55 -7.26
CA LEU A 145 4.28 -4.23 -7.02
C LEU A 145 5.17 -5.50 -7.10
N ILE A 146 4.71 -6.60 -6.53
CA ILE A 146 5.41 -7.89 -6.56
C ILE A 146 5.39 -8.49 -7.98
N LEU A 147 4.23 -8.47 -8.65
CA LEU A 147 4.09 -8.97 -10.02
C LEU A 147 4.97 -8.19 -11.01
N ASP A 148 5.04 -6.88 -10.90
CA ASP A 148 5.93 -6.05 -11.72
C ASP A 148 7.41 -6.38 -11.46
N ALA A 149 7.77 -6.69 -10.22
CA ALA A 149 9.12 -7.15 -9.88
C ALA A 149 9.44 -8.51 -10.49
N ILE A 150 8.49 -9.41 -10.63
CA ILE A 150 8.67 -10.68 -11.35
C ILE A 150 9.06 -10.41 -12.81
N GLY A 151 8.51 -9.35 -13.43
CA GLY A 151 8.87 -8.91 -14.77
C GLY A 151 8.37 -9.81 -15.90
N GLN A 152 7.27 -10.50 -15.67
CA GLN A 152 6.67 -11.40 -16.64
C GLN A 152 5.86 -10.64 -17.69
N CYS A 153 5.96 -11.07 -18.96
CA CYS A 153 5.09 -10.62 -20.02
C CYS A 153 3.81 -11.47 -20.05
N GLY A 154 2.66 -10.85 -19.77
CA GLY A 154 1.35 -11.52 -19.82
C GLY A 154 0.67 -11.63 -18.43
N PRO A 155 -0.56 -12.18 -18.41
CA PRO A 155 -1.30 -12.31 -17.16
C PRO A 155 -0.61 -13.31 -16.21
N PRO A 156 -0.63 -13.06 -14.90
CA PRO A 156 -0.02 -13.96 -13.93
C PRO A 156 -0.75 -15.30 -13.87
N THR A 157 0.00 -16.38 -13.73
CA THR A 157 -0.55 -17.74 -13.56
C THR A 157 -1.24 -17.86 -12.19
N GLU A 158 -2.03 -18.91 -11.98
CA GLU A 158 -2.67 -19.17 -10.69
C GLU A 158 -1.64 -19.42 -9.58
N SER A 159 -0.57 -20.17 -9.89
CA SER A 159 0.55 -20.42 -8.97
C SER A 159 1.23 -19.12 -8.57
N GLN A 160 1.50 -18.22 -9.51
CA GLN A 160 2.07 -16.90 -9.20
C GLN A 160 1.16 -16.05 -8.32
N ARG A 161 -0.15 -16.03 -8.60
CA ARG A 161 -1.10 -15.33 -7.72
C ARG A 161 -1.13 -15.93 -6.31
N ALA A 162 -1.05 -17.25 -6.19
CA ALA A 162 -0.97 -17.92 -4.89
C ALA A 162 0.32 -17.55 -4.15
N ALA A 163 1.47 -17.59 -4.83
CA ALA A 163 2.75 -17.19 -4.24
C ALA A 163 2.76 -15.72 -3.80
N VAL A 164 2.22 -14.81 -4.61
CA VAL A 164 2.07 -13.38 -4.26
C VAL A 164 1.26 -13.22 -2.98
N ARG A 165 0.11 -13.90 -2.83
CA ARG A 165 -0.68 -13.86 -1.59
C ARG A 165 0.11 -14.33 -0.37
N VAL A 166 0.91 -15.40 -0.49
CA VAL A 166 1.75 -15.89 0.61
C VAL A 166 2.82 -14.86 0.98
N ILE A 167 3.43 -14.22 -0.02
CA ILE A 167 4.42 -13.16 0.19
C ILE A 167 3.76 -11.95 0.89
N GLU A 168 2.56 -11.55 0.49
CA GLU A 168 1.80 -10.47 1.14
C GLU A 168 1.51 -10.77 2.62
N HIS A 169 1.09 -12.00 2.95
CA HIS A 169 0.89 -12.43 4.34
C HIS A 169 2.20 -12.39 5.13
N THR A 170 3.29 -12.90 4.55
CA THR A 170 4.62 -12.85 5.17
C THR A 170 5.08 -11.42 5.39
N TRP A 171 4.90 -10.55 4.39
CA TRP A 171 5.19 -9.12 4.47
C TRP A 171 4.45 -8.45 5.64
N HIS A 172 3.13 -8.63 5.71
CA HIS A 172 2.31 -8.05 6.77
C HIS A 172 2.75 -8.54 8.16
N SER A 173 2.93 -9.86 8.32
CA SER A 173 3.37 -10.47 9.58
C SER A 173 4.75 -9.97 10.00
N ALA A 174 5.70 -9.88 9.07
CA ALA A 174 7.04 -9.36 9.31
C ALA A 174 7.02 -7.90 9.78
N LEU A 175 6.20 -7.05 9.16
CA LEU A 175 6.02 -5.66 9.59
C LEU A 175 5.45 -5.55 11.00
N VAL A 176 4.40 -6.32 11.32
CA VAL A 176 3.80 -6.35 12.67
C VAL A 176 4.85 -6.79 13.70
N SER A 177 5.64 -7.81 13.39
CA SER A 177 6.69 -8.35 14.29
C SER A 177 7.80 -7.32 14.52
N TRP A 178 8.25 -6.64 13.46
CA TRP A 178 9.26 -5.58 13.56
C TRP A 178 8.75 -4.39 14.39
N LEU A 179 7.56 -3.86 14.09
CA LEU A 179 6.98 -2.71 14.79
C LEU A 179 6.70 -3.00 16.27
N SER A 180 6.44 -4.26 16.61
CA SER A 180 6.27 -4.70 18.02
C SER A 180 7.58 -5.10 18.71
N GLY A 181 8.74 -4.93 18.05
CA GLY A 181 10.05 -5.26 18.60
C GLY A 181 10.33 -6.77 18.73
N ARG A 182 9.51 -7.62 18.13
CA ARG A 182 9.68 -9.10 18.20
C ARG A 182 10.64 -9.63 17.14
N SER A 183 10.85 -8.88 16.07
CA SER A 183 11.82 -9.23 15.02
C SER A 183 12.77 -8.09 14.76
N SER A 184 14.04 -8.43 14.58
CA SER A 184 15.08 -7.51 14.14
C SER A 184 14.93 -7.19 12.64
N ILE A 185 15.59 -6.13 12.20
CA ILE A 185 15.69 -5.76 10.78
C ILE A 185 16.29 -6.91 9.94
N ALA A 186 17.29 -7.61 10.50
CA ALA A 186 17.95 -8.71 9.82
C ALA A 186 17.03 -9.91 9.61
N GLU A 187 16.21 -10.24 10.62
CA GLU A 187 15.22 -11.32 10.53
C GLU A 187 14.14 -11.00 9.49
N VAL A 188 13.58 -9.77 9.51
CA VAL A 188 12.60 -9.35 8.51
C VAL A 188 13.18 -9.50 7.09
N ARG A 189 14.41 -9.04 6.87
CA ARG A 189 15.06 -9.19 5.55
C ARG A 189 15.25 -10.64 5.15
N ALA A 190 15.66 -11.51 6.08
CA ALA A 190 15.80 -12.94 5.83
C ALA A 190 14.47 -13.60 5.45
N ASP A 191 13.38 -13.24 6.14
CA ASP A 191 12.03 -13.72 5.86
C ASP A 191 11.55 -13.28 4.47
N LEU A 192 11.76 -12.01 4.11
CA LEU A 192 11.40 -11.50 2.79
C LEU A 192 12.18 -12.19 1.65
N HIS A 193 13.49 -12.41 1.85
CA HIS A 193 14.31 -13.17 0.90
C HIS A 193 13.84 -14.62 0.77
N THR A 194 13.44 -15.24 1.88
CA THR A 194 12.92 -16.60 1.87
C THR A 194 11.58 -16.69 1.16
N ALA A 195 10.66 -15.76 1.47
CA ALA A 195 9.36 -15.68 0.81
C ALA A 195 9.49 -15.45 -0.70
N ALA A 196 10.40 -14.58 -1.14
CA ALA A 196 10.66 -14.36 -2.57
C ALA A 196 11.11 -15.61 -3.31
N ARG A 197 11.88 -16.51 -2.66
CA ARG A 197 12.31 -17.80 -3.27
C ARG A 197 11.16 -18.77 -3.51
N LEU A 198 10.01 -18.60 -2.85
CA LEU A 198 8.81 -19.41 -3.12
C LEU A 198 8.28 -19.21 -4.56
N LEU A 199 8.65 -18.12 -5.23
CA LEU A 199 8.29 -17.89 -6.64
C LEU A 199 9.00 -18.82 -7.63
N THR A 200 10.09 -19.44 -7.22
CA THR A 200 10.91 -20.33 -8.05
C THR A 200 10.62 -21.81 -7.82
N LEU A 201 9.70 -22.12 -6.91
CA LEU A 201 9.24 -23.50 -6.71
C LEU A 201 8.37 -23.92 -7.88
N PRO A 202 8.56 -25.12 -8.45
CA PRO A 202 7.78 -25.63 -9.58
C PRO A 202 6.29 -25.80 -9.26
#